data_9b769c564bc55fd3fbb14397fa303770
#
_entry.id   9b769c564bc55fd3fbb14397fa303770
#
_cell.length_a   1.000
_cell.length_b   1.000
_cell.length_c   1.000
_cell.angle_alpha   90.00
_cell.angle_beta   90.00
_cell.angle_gamma   90.00
#
_symmetry.space_group_name_H-M   'P 1'
#
loop_
_entity.id
_entity.type
_entity.pdbx_description
1 polymer ?
#
loop_
_entity_poly.entity_id
_entity_poly.type
_entity_poly.pdbx_seq_one_letter_code
_entity_poly.pdbx_strand_id
1 'polypeptide(L)'
;MITGGNATVFVSNMDRAVQFYTEVLGLKLTNRFGDNWATVEAGKGLTIGLHPASPQQPAPGTKGAIVLGLEVEEAIDKVVARLGKKGVQVKGSIVRTEAGNFVDLEDPDGNEMYLWEVNRAVVPETEFAPAETVSS
;
A
#
# COMPACT_ATOMS: atom_id res chain seq x y z
N MET A 1 23.96 -0.43 11.19
CA MET A 1 23.40 -1.05 9.99
C MET A 1 21.87 -0.89 9.96
N ILE A 2 21.35 -0.63 8.77
CA ILE A 2 19.92 -0.44 8.62
C ILE A 2 19.19 -1.78 8.76
N THR A 3 18.13 -1.82 9.57
CA THR A 3 17.40 -3.06 9.84
C THR A 3 15.95 -3.01 9.38
N GLY A 4 15.50 -1.89 8.86
CA GLY A 4 14.12 -1.75 8.40
C GLY A 4 13.77 -0.30 8.19
N GLY A 5 12.50 -0.01 8.09
CA GLY A 5 12.01 1.34 7.90
C GLY A 5 10.53 1.36 7.56
N ASN A 6 10.05 2.54 7.22
CA ASN A 6 8.66 2.69 6.77
C ASN A 6 8.57 3.79 5.71
N ALA A 7 7.48 3.77 4.95
CA ALA A 7 7.09 4.87 4.10
C ALA A 7 5.97 5.62 4.82
N THR A 8 6.08 6.94 4.92
CA THR A 8 5.08 7.74 5.63
C THR A 8 4.12 8.38 4.65
N VAL A 9 2.83 8.25 4.95
CA VAL A 9 1.75 8.84 4.19
C VAL A 9 1.05 9.87 5.08
N PHE A 10 0.81 11.06 4.56
CA PHE A 10 0.13 12.11 5.31
C PHE A 10 -1.36 12.02 5.11
N VAL A 11 -2.10 12.10 6.20
CA VAL A 11 -3.55 11.89 6.20
C VAL A 11 -4.25 13.04 6.92
N SER A 12 -5.46 13.36 6.49
CA SER A 12 -6.25 14.43 7.08
C SER A 12 -7.07 13.96 8.28
N ASN A 13 -7.38 12.66 8.35
CA ASN A 13 -8.21 12.09 9.41
C ASN A 13 -7.65 10.71 9.74
N MET A 14 -7.08 10.57 10.95
CA MET A 14 -6.41 9.34 11.33
C MET A 14 -7.38 8.16 11.42
N ASP A 15 -8.57 8.34 12.02
CA ASP A 15 -9.54 7.24 12.13
C ASP A 15 -9.93 6.72 10.75
N ARG A 16 -10.24 7.61 9.83
CA ARG A 16 -10.62 7.24 8.48
C ARG A 16 -9.48 6.54 7.74
N ALA A 17 -8.27 7.04 7.90
CA ALA A 17 -7.10 6.43 7.28
C ALA A 17 -6.84 5.02 7.83
N VAL A 18 -6.84 4.87 9.14
CA VAL A 18 -6.64 3.55 9.78
C VAL A 18 -7.71 2.58 9.31
N GLN A 19 -8.96 3.02 9.27
CA GLN A 19 -10.05 2.17 8.80
C GLN A 19 -9.84 1.72 7.36
N PHE A 20 -9.43 2.63 6.50
CA PHE A 20 -9.19 2.30 5.09
C PHE A 20 -8.07 1.27 4.95
N TYR A 21 -6.92 1.53 5.55
CA TYR A 21 -5.76 0.64 5.38
C TYR A 21 -5.98 -0.72 6.04
N THR A 22 -6.71 -0.80 7.14
CA THR A 22 -6.95 -2.06 7.84
C THR A 22 -8.20 -2.80 7.33
N GLU A 23 -9.34 -2.14 7.29
CA GLU A 23 -10.60 -2.82 6.95
C GLU A 23 -10.82 -2.97 5.46
N VAL A 24 -10.42 -1.98 4.67
CA VAL A 24 -10.60 -2.03 3.22
C VAL A 24 -9.45 -2.78 2.56
N LEU A 25 -8.21 -2.40 2.84
CA LEU A 25 -7.04 -3.02 2.22
C LEU A 25 -6.56 -4.27 2.95
N GLY A 26 -6.98 -4.48 4.19
CA GLY A 26 -6.62 -5.68 4.93
C GLY A 26 -5.22 -5.66 5.53
N LEU A 27 -4.60 -4.49 5.65
CA LEU A 27 -3.31 -4.39 6.29
C LEU A 27 -3.46 -4.52 7.81
N LYS A 28 -2.37 -4.87 8.47
CA LYS A 28 -2.38 -5.08 9.91
C LYS A 28 -1.94 -3.81 10.65
N LEU A 29 -2.77 -3.31 11.55
CA LEU A 29 -2.39 -2.21 12.43
C LEU A 29 -1.39 -2.75 13.45
N THR A 30 -0.18 -2.18 13.48
CA THR A 30 0.86 -2.64 14.38
C THR A 30 1.12 -1.67 15.52
N ASN A 31 0.77 -0.40 15.32
CA ASN A 31 0.99 0.62 16.34
C ASN A 31 0.06 1.80 16.11
N ARG A 32 -0.38 2.44 17.20
CA ARG A 32 -1.15 3.67 17.09
C ARG A 32 -0.99 4.51 18.35
N PHE A 33 -0.67 5.78 18.14
CA PHE A 33 -0.56 6.79 19.21
C PHE A 33 -1.62 7.87 18.97
N GLY A 34 -2.87 7.55 19.30
CA GLY A 34 -3.98 8.47 19.12
C GLY A 34 -4.13 8.91 17.68
N ASP A 35 -4.18 10.22 17.45
CA ASP A 35 -4.24 10.79 16.13
C ASP A 35 -2.89 11.30 15.62
N ASN A 36 -1.82 11.02 16.36
CA ASN A 36 -0.49 11.55 16.04
C ASN A 36 0.35 10.63 15.16
N TRP A 37 0.07 9.33 15.19
CA TRP A 37 0.87 8.36 14.44
C TRP A 37 0.20 6.99 14.43
N ALA A 38 0.29 6.29 13.33
CA ALA A 38 -0.08 4.89 13.26
C ALA A 38 0.84 4.18 12.27
N THR A 39 1.04 2.88 12.46
CA THR A 39 1.75 2.06 11.49
C THR A 39 0.90 0.87 11.11
N VAL A 40 0.88 0.57 9.82
CA VAL A 40 0.20 -0.60 9.27
C VAL A 40 1.20 -1.40 8.45
N GLU A 41 1.08 -2.71 8.48
CA GLU A 41 1.99 -3.60 7.74
C GLU A 41 1.29 -4.26 6.58
N ALA A 42 1.93 -4.21 5.42
CA ALA A 42 1.52 -4.93 4.22
C ALA A 42 2.35 -6.21 4.16
N GLY A 43 1.88 -7.25 4.83
CA GLY A 43 2.60 -8.50 4.93
C GLY A 43 3.94 -8.31 5.63
N LYS A 44 4.99 -8.92 5.09
CA LYS A 44 6.33 -8.84 5.67
C LYS A 44 7.22 -7.81 5.00
N GLY A 45 6.74 -7.21 3.92
CA GLY A 45 7.63 -6.44 3.05
C GLY A 45 7.56 -4.93 3.21
N LEU A 46 6.53 -4.40 3.84
CA LEU A 46 6.34 -2.96 3.87
C LEU A 46 5.58 -2.51 5.10
N THR A 47 6.15 -1.55 5.83
CA THR A 47 5.46 -0.83 6.89
C THR A 47 5.11 0.57 6.37
N ILE A 48 3.86 0.97 6.56
CA ILE A 48 3.39 2.28 6.17
C ILE A 48 3.10 3.06 7.45
N GLY A 49 3.72 4.23 7.58
CA GLY A 49 3.44 5.16 8.65
C GLY A 49 2.34 6.13 8.24
N LEU A 50 1.33 6.31 9.07
CA LEU A 50 0.27 7.28 8.84
C LEU A 50 0.50 8.45 9.79
N HIS A 51 0.65 9.65 9.24
CA HIS A 51 1.00 10.86 9.99
C HIS A 51 -0.02 11.94 9.70
N PRO A 52 -0.46 12.69 10.74
CA PRO A 52 -1.40 13.78 10.49
C PRO A 52 -0.79 14.86 9.61
N ALA A 53 -1.63 15.48 8.80
CA ALA A 53 -1.23 16.58 7.94
C ALA A 53 -0.74 17.78 8.77
N SER A 54 0.20 18.52 8.22
CA SER A 54 0.68 19.76 8.83
C SER A 54 1.10 20.73 7.72
N PRO A 55 1.21 22.04 8.06
CA PRO A 55 1.62 23.02 7.05
C PRO A 55 3.05 22.82 6.53
N GLN A 56 3.87 22.05 7.22
CA GLN A 56 5.25 21.82 6.84
C GLN A 56 5.44 20.68 5.85
N GLN A 57 4.41 19.89 5.60
CA GLN A 57 4.47 18.77 4.67
C GLN A 57 3.57 18.99 3.46
N PRO A 58 3.78 18.25 2.38
CA PRO A 58 2.83 18.27 1.26
C PRO A 58 1.43 17.94 1.73
N ALA A 59 0.43 18.58 1.15
CA ALA A 59 -0.95 18.29 1.50
C ALA A 59 -1.27 16.82 1.20
N PRO A 60 -2.09 16.16 2.04
CA PRO A 60 -2.52 14.79 1.75
C PRO A 60 -3.12 14.69 0.35
N GLY A 61 -2.77 13.63 -0.36
CA GLY A 61 -3.26 13.43 -1.71
C GLY A 61 -2.52 14.20 -2.79
N THR A 62 -1.38 14.84 -2.47
CA THR A 62 -0.57 15.50 -3.49
C THR A 62 -0.09 14.50 -4.53
N LYS A 63 -0.43 14.75 -5.79
CA LYS A 63 -0.09 13.85 -6.88
C LYS A 63 1.42 13.74 -7.07
N GLY A 64 1.90 12.52 -7.17
CA GLY A 64 3.31 12.26 -7.42
C GLY A 64 4.23 12.42 -6.22
N ALA A 65 3.71 12.80 -5.05
CA ALA A 65 4.54 12.92 -3.85
C ALA A 65 5.01 11.54 -3.38
N ILE A 66 4.09 10.58 -3.30
CA ILE A 66 4.38 9.18 -2.97
C ILE A 66 3.41 8.32 -3.74
N VAL A 67 3.89 7.19 -4.25
CA VAL A 67 3.01 6.18 -4.84
C VAL A 67 3.37 4.85 -4.20
N LEU A 68 2.40 4.26 -3.51
CA LEU A 68 2.59 2.96 -2.88
C LEU A 68 2.23 1.85 -3.87
N GLY A 69 3.10 0.86 -3.99
CA GLY A 69 2.80 -0.34 -4.75
C GLY A 69 2.62 -1.50 -3.77
N LEU A 70 1.45 -2.12 -3.76
CA LEU A 70 1.13 -3.20 -2.85
C LEU A 70 0.90 -4.47 -3.64
N GLU A 71 1.68 -5.49 -3.34
CA GLU A 71 1.55 -6.78 -4.02
C GLU A 71 0.38 -7.57 -3.45
N VAL A 72 -0.40 -8.19 -4.33
CA VAL A 72 -1.48 -9.09 -3.95
C VAL A 72 -1.15 -10.50 -4.44
N GLU A 73 -1.54 -11.51 -3.68
CA GLU A 73 -1.31 -12.91 -4.05
C GLU A 73 -2.47 -13.49 -4.86
N GLU A 74 -3.65 -12.87 -4.76
CA GLU A 74 -4.84 -13.31 -5.47
C GLU A 74 -4.90 -12.72 -6.86
N ALA A 75 -5.78 -13.28 -7.71
CA ALA A 75 -6.07 -12.69 -9.01
C ALA A 75 -6.57 -11.25 -8.82
N ILE A 76 -6.01 -10.33 -9.59
CA ILE A 76 -6.34 -8.90 -9.47
C ILE A 76 -7.85 -8.63 -9.67
N ASP A 77 -8.48 -9.42 -10.54
CA ASP A 77 -9.92 -9.29 -10.78
C ASP A 77 -10.75 -9.53 -9.52
N LYS A 78 -10.34 -10.51 -8.71
CA LYS A 78 -11.02 -10.81 -7.44
C LYS A 78 -10.82 -9.69 -6.43
N VAL A 79 -9.62 -9.12 -6.39
CA VAL A 79 -9.31 -8.03 -5.48
C VAL A 79 -10.13 -6.80 -5.83
N VAL A 80 -10.20 -6.45 -7.11
CA VAL A 80 -10.98 -5.31 -7.59
C VAL A 80 -12.47 -5.49 -7.25
N ALA A 81 -13.01 -6.70 -7.45
CA ALA A 81 -14.41 -6.99 -7.13
C ALA A 81 -14.67 -6.84 -5.63
N ARG A 82 -13.74 -7.31 -4.79
CA ARG A 82 -13.87 -7.20 -3.35
C ARG A 82 -13.83 -5.74 -2.89
N LEU A 83 -12.93 -4.94 -3.45
CA LEU A 83 -12.83 -3.52 -3.14
C LEU A 83 -14.12 -2.79 -3.53
N GLY A 84 -14.70 -3.14 -4.68
CA GLY A 84 -15.97 -2.56 -5.11
C GLY A 84 -17.08 -2.80 -4.12
N LYS A 85 -17.14 -3.99 -3.53
CA LYS A 85 -18.13 -4.32 -2.50
C LYS A 85 -17.93 -3.50 -1.22
N LYS A 86 -16.73 -3.04 -0.98
CA LYS A 86 -16.41 -2.19 0.17
C LYS A 86 -16.52 -0.70 -0.15
N GLY A 87 -17.04 -0.36 -1.33
CA GLY A 87 -17.26 1.02 -1.73
C GLY A 87 -16.05 1.71 -2.32
N VAL A 88 -15.00 0.96 -2.65
CA VAL A 88 -13.79 1.54 -3.22
C VAL A 88 -13.76 1.27 -4.71
N GLN A 89 -13.65 2.33 -5.51
CA GLN A 89 -13.53 2.21 -6.95
C GLN A 89 -12.07 2.40 -7.35
N VAL A 90 -11.62 1.50 -8.21
CA VAL A 90 -10.28 1.63 -8.79
C VAL A 90 -10.31 2.69 -9.88
N LYS A 91 -9.15 3.23 -10.20
CA LYS A 91 -9.00 4.26 -11.23
C LYS A 91 -8.64 3.60 -12.55
N GLY A 92 -9.46 3.85 -13.55
CA GLY A 92 -9.26 3.26 -14.87
C GLY A 92 -9.52 1.76 -14.85
N SER A 93 -8.87 1.05 -15.75
CA SER A 93 -9.03 -0.39 -15.91
C SER A 93 -7.76 -1.12 -15.49
N ILE A 94 -7.90 -2.44 -15.31
CA ILE A 94 -6.74 -3.29 -15.00
C ILE A 94 -5.80 -3.25 -16.19
N VAL A 95 -4.52 -2.96 -15.91
CA VAL A 95 -3.46 -3.00 -16.90
C VAL A 95 -2.82 -4.38 -16.84
N ARG A 96 -2.81 -5.05 -18.00
CA ARG A 96 -2.28 -6.41 -18.09
C ARG A 96 -0.96 -6.38 -18.83
N THR A 97 0.07 -6.93 -18.16
CA THR A 97 1.41 -7.00 -18.73
C THR A 97 1.94 -8.42 -18.59
N GLU A 98 3.04 -8.69 -19.29
CA GLU A 98 3.70 -9.99 -19.19
C GLU A 98 4.20 -10.27 -17.77
N ALA A 99 4.72 -9.25 -17.09
CA ALA A 99 5.25 -9.39 -15.72
C ALA A 99 4.16 -9.50 -14.66
N GLY A 100 2.93 -9.10 -15.00
CA GLY A 100 1.80 -9.16 -14.09
C GLY A 100 0.75 -8.13 -14.42
N ASN A 101 -0.25 -8.02 -13.55
CA ASN A 101 -1.39 -7.14 -13.75
C ASN A 101 -1.45 -6.12 -12.62
N PHE A 102 -1.84 -4.89 -12.93
CA PHE A 102 -1.97 -3.90 -11.87
C PHE A 102 -3.14 -2.96 -12.11
N VAL A 103 -3.56 -2.29 -11.06
CA VAL A 103 -4.66 -1.35 -11.09
C VAL A 103 -4.39 -0.22 -10.10
N ASP A 104 -4.75 0.99 -10.49
CA ASP A 104 -4.54 2.17 -9.67
C ASP A 104 -5.74 2.44 -8.78
N LEU A 105 -5.49 2.98 -7.59
CA LEU A 105 -6.54 3.47 -6.71
C LEU A 105 -5.97 4.56 -5.82
N GLU A 106 -6.85 5.16 -5.01
CA GLU A 106 -6.47 6.21 -4.08
C GLU A 106 -7.04 5.90 -2.71
N ASP A 107 -6.34 6.38 -1.67
CA ASP A 107 -6.88 6.35 -0.32
C ASP A 107 -7.90 7.51 -0.15
N PRO A 108 -8.55 7.64 1.03
CA PRO A 108 -9.55 8.70 1.23
C PRO A 108 -9.04 10.13 1.05
N ASP A 109 -7.75 10.36 1.17
CA ASP A 109 -7.14 11.68 0.96
C ASP A 109 -6.68 11.89 -0.47
N GLY A 110 -6.81 10.89 -1.33
CA GLY A 110 -6.31 10.97 -2.69
C GLY A 110 -4.84 10.60 -2.84
N ASN A 111 -4.24 10.00 -1.82
CA ASN A 111 -2.89 9.47 -1.94
C ASN A 111 -2.89 8.31 -2.92
N GLU A 112 -2.03 8.39 -3.92
CA GLU A 112 -2.02 7.42 -5.00
C GLU A 112 -1.35 6.12 -4.61
N MET A 113 -1.90 5.01 -5.09
CA MET A 113 -1.30 3.69 -4.91
C MET A 113 -1.72 2.79 -6.06
N TYR A 114 -1.06 1.66 -6.19
CA TYR A 114 -1.49 0.62 -7.11
C TYR A 114 -1.40 -0.75 -6.45
N LEU A 115 -2.23 -1.66 -6.91
CA LEU A 115 -2.18 -3.07 -6.52
C LEU A 115 -1.55 -3.84 -7.66
N TRP A 116 -0.73 -4.81 -7.31
CA TRP A 116 0.13 -5.51 -8.26
C TRP A 116 0.03 -7.02 -8.06
N GLU A 117 -0.41 -7.71 -9.09
CA GLU A 117 -0.42 -9.18 -9.13
C GLU A 117 0.74 -9.63 -9.99
N VAL A 118 1.76 -10.22 -9.37
CA VAL A 118 2.99 -10.60 -10.06
C VAL A 118 2.80 -11.92 -10.80
N ASN A 119 3.27 -11.99 -12.03
CA ASN A 119 3.33 -13.24 -12.78
C ASN A 119 4.61 -13.99 -12.38
N ARG A 120 4.47 -14.98 -11.50
CA ARG A 120 5.61 -15.73 -10.97
C ARG A 120 6.30 -16.62 -12.00
N ALA A 121 5.72 -16.82 -13.17
CA ALA A 121 6.39 -17.50 -14.27
C ALA A 121 7.47 -16.62 -14.92
N VAL A 122 7.30 -15.30 -14.82
CA VAL A 122 8.22 -14.34 -15.43
C VAL A 122 9.10 -13.67 -14.36
N VAL A 123 8.54 -13.38 -13.18
CA VAL A 123 9.24 -12.74 -12.07
C VAL A 123 9.26 -13.71 -10.88
N PRO A 124 10.27 -14.57 -10.77
CA PRO A 124 10.32 -15.55 -9.70
C PRO A 124 10.51 -14.89 -8.33
N GLU A 125 9.84 -15.45 -7.34
CA GLU A 125 9.95 -14.96 -5.96
C GLU A 125 11.36 -15.09 -5.41
N THR A 126 12.08 -16.09 -5.88
CA THR A 126 13.44 -16.35 -5.43
C THR A 126 14.41 -15.21 -5.68
N GLU A 127 14.06 -14.25 -6.53
CA GLU A 127 14.91 -13.09 -6.77
C GLU A 127 15.10 -12.24 -5.53
N PHE A 128 14.20 -12.34 -4.56
CA PHE A 128 14.28 -11.56 -3.33
C PHE A 128 14.98 -12.32 -2.20
N ALA A 129 15.07 -13.63 -2.30
CA ALA A 129 15.71 -14.45 -1.28
C ALA A 129 17.20 -14.15 -1.11
N PRO A 130 17.98 -13.94 -2.17
CA PRO A 130 19.41 -13.67 -2.04
C PRO A 130 19.73 -12.44 -1.19
N ALA A 131 18.86 -11.43 -1.19
CA ALA A 131 19.08 -10.23 -0.40
C ALA A 131 19.11 -10.53 1.10
N GLU A 132 18.27 -11.44 1.54
CA GLU A 132 18.24 -11.86 2.95
C GLU A 132 19.45 -12.70 3.32
N THR A 133 19.86 -13.58 2.44
CA THR A 133 21.02 -14.43 2.68
C THR A 133 22.32 -13.65 2.64
N VAL A 134 22.40 -12.65 1.78
CA VAL A 134 23.60 -11.81 1.69
C VAL A 134 23.79 -10.97 2.95
N SER A 135 22.71 -10.56 3.60
CA SER A 135 22.80 -9.77 4.81
C SER A 135 23.27 -10.56 6.02
N SER A 136 23.29 -11.84 5.92
CA SER A 136 23.81 -12.70 6.98
C SER A 136 25.32 -12.88 6.86
#